data_8922fe83134078447ea8ec2f52f505b3
#
_entry.id   8922fe83134078447ea8ec2f52f505b3
#
_cell.length_a   1.000
_cell.length_b   1.000
_cell.length_c   1.000
_cell.angle_alpha   90.00
_cell.angle_beta   90.00
_cell.angle_gamma   90.00
#
_symmetry.space_group_name_H-M   'P 1'
#
loop_
_entity.id
_entity.type
_entity.pdbx_description
1 polymer ?
#
loop_
_entity_poly.entity_id
_entity_poly.type
_entity_poly.pdbx_seq_one_letter_code
_entity_poly.pdbx_strand_id
1 'polypeptide(L)'
;MSQSLIIVGAGLAGWTTAREFRKLDTTTPVFLVTADSGDFYAKPSLSNAFAQGRLPAQLVSTPAAKMAETLNVTLLAHTRVEAIDTAARTLNVRSAAGLQSLAYRDLVLATGAQAIRVPVQGDAADAVMSINSLDDFAVFHARLQAGAQTPGRPQRQVLIMGAGLIGCEFANDLAQAGVRVRVVDPGLRPLAALLPPEASAALQKALEALGVQFDFDCTVRAVDHAAGRLQVTLATGETVPADAVLSAVGLRADTALAQAAGLLVDRAIVVNTYLQTSAAHIYALGDCAQYASAPSLLSMHGSTLPYVMPIMSAARALAATLAGSPTALVFSLMPVSVKTPALPLVVAA
;
A
#
# COMPACT_ATOMS: atom_id res chain seq x y z
N MET A 1 19.64 -16.72 24.66
CA MET A 1 18.46 -16.21 23.94
C MET A 1 18.94 -15.05 23.07
N SER A 2 18.44 -14.91 21.85
CA SER A 2 18.75 -13.75 21.01
C SER A 2 18.29 -12.46 21.67
N GLN A 3 19.07 -11.39 21.54
CA GLN A 3 18.70 -10.06 22.04
C GLN A 3 18.23 -9.13 20.91
N SER A 4 18.02 -9.67 19.70
CA SER A 4 17.73 -8.87 18.52
C SER A 4 16.24 -8.50 18.42
N LEU A 5 15.98 -7.27 18.00
CA LEU A 5 14.69 -6.85 17.45
C LEU A 5 14.70 -7.16 15.94
N ILE A 6 13.69 -7.90 15.46
CA ILE A 6 13.52 -8.12 14.03
C ILE A 6 12.24 -7.45 13.54
N ILE A 7 12.33 -6.69 12.46
CA ILE A 7 11.22 -6.00 11.80
C ILE A 7 11.05 -6.59 10.40
N VAL A 8 9.87 -7.10 10.08
CA VAL A 8 9.52 -7.66 8.78
C VAL A 8 8.74 -6.64 7.98
N GLY A 9 9.34 -6.13 6.91
CA GLY A 9 8.80 -5.11 6.02
C GLY A 9 9.51 -3.76 6.16
N ALA A 10 10.01 -3.23 5.03
CA ALA A 10 10.77 -1.97 4.93
C ALA A 10 9.91 -0.79 4.44
N GLY A 11 8.59 -0.87 4.57
CA GLY A 11 7.70 0.25 4.28
C GLY A 11 7.73 1.34 5.36
N LEU A 12 6.79 2.29 5.28
CA LEU A 12 6.65 3.38 6.25
C LEU A 12 6.60 2.86 7.69
N ALA A 13 5.84 1.80 7.95
CA ALA A 13 5.69 1.23 9.29
C ALA A 13 7.01 0.67 9.83
N GLY A 14 7.72 -0.15 9.05
CA GLY A 14 8.97 -0.78 9.49
C GLY A 14 10.08 0.23 9.72
N TRP A 15 10.37 1.09 8.75
CA TRP A 15 11.41 2.11 8.91
C TRP A 15 11.10 3.12 10.00
N THR A 16 9.83 3.51 10.16
CA THR A 16 9.45 4.44 11.24
C THR A 16 9.64 3.77 12.60
N THR A 17 9.26 2.51 12.75
CA THR A 17 9.48 1.75 14.00
C THR A 17 10.97 1.66 14.33
N ALA A 18 11.80 1.32 13.36
CA ALA A 18 13.26 1.27 13.56
C ALA A 18 13.82 2.64 13.98
N ARG A 19 13.40 3.73 13.33
CA ARG A 19 13.83 5.09 13.64
C ARG A 19 13.38 5.55 15.03
N GLU A 20 12.13 5.33 15.39
CA GLU A 20 11.62 5.71 16.72
C GLU A 20 12.25 4.86 17.82
N PHE A 21 12.47 3.57 17.56
CA PHE A 21 13.19 2.70 18.50
C PHE A 21 14.63 3.15 18.75
N ARG A 22 15.36 3.53 17.70
CA ARG A 22 16.76 3.99 17.81
C ARG A 22 16.92 5.28 18.60
N LYS A 23 15.90 6.10 18.73
CA LYS A 23 15.90 7.27 19.62
C LYS A 23 15.92 6.89 21.10
N LEU A 24 15.45 5.69 21.43
CA LEU A 24 15.27 5.20 22.80
C LEU A 24 16.30 4.12 23.18
N ASP A 25 16.73 3.32 22.22
CA ASP A 25 17.70 2.24 22.39
C ASP A 25 18.68 2.24 21.22
N THR A 26 19.95 2.58 21.51
CA THR A 26 21.04 2.65 20.53
C THR A 26 21.86 1.36 20.47
N THR A 27 21.63 0.40 21.37
CA THR A 27 22.51 -0.76 21.60
C THR A 27 21.94 -2.07 21.11
N THR A 28 20.62 -2.29 21.25
CA THR A 28 19.96 -3.53 20.81
C THR A 28 20.17 -3.76 19.31
N PRO A 29 20.65 -4.94 18.87
CA PRO A 29 20.74 -5.27 17.46
C PRO A 29 19.35 -5.23 16.80
N VAL A 30 19.21 -4.50 15.70
CA VAL A 30 17.97 -4.43 14.91
C VAL A 30 18.22 -4.97 13.51
N PHE A 31 17.40 -5.95 13.13
CA PHE A 31 17.34 -6.46 11.77
C PHE A 31 16.06 -5.97 11.11
N LEU A 32 16.16 -5.53 9.86
CA LEU A 32 15.00 -5.24 9.03
C LEU A 32 15.05 -6.14 7.81
N VAL A 33 14.02 -6.97 7.65
CA VAL A 33 13.91 -7.99 6.59
C VAL A 33 12.86 -7.55 5.60
N THR A 34 13.20 -7.50 4.31
CA THR A 34 12.25 -7.11 3.26
C THR A 34 12.48 -7.90 1.97
N ALA A 35 11.39 -8.18 1.24
CA ALA A 35 11.44 -8.91 -0.01
C ALA A 35 11.87 -8.02 -1.21
N ASP A 36 11.78 -6.71 -1.07
CA ASP A 36 12.20 -5.69 -2.05
C ASP A 36 13.58 -5.09 -1.73
N SER A 37 13.93 -3.98 -2.37
CA SER A 37 15.18 -3.23 -2.11
C SER A 37 15.25 -2.64 -0.71
N GLY A 38 14.11 -2.37 -0.08
CA GLY A 38 14.00 -1.67 1.18
C GLY A 38 14.16 -0.15 1.09
N ASP A 39 14.20 0.43 -0.10
CA ASP A 39 14.31 1.87 -0.28
C ASP A 39 13.13 2.60 0.38
N PHE A 40 13.45 3.69 1.07
CA PHE A 40 12.44 4.50 1.73
C PHE A 40 11.83 5.50 0.77
N TYR A 41 10.53 5.40 0.57
CA TYR A 41 9.73 6.34 -0.22
C TYR A 41 8.34 6.53 0.41
N ALA A 42 7.72 7.67 0.10
CA ALA A 42 6.35 7.92 0.52
C ALA A 42 5.40 7.25 -0.49
N LYS A 43 4.81 6.10 -0.15
CA LYS A 43 3.84 5.40 -1.01
C LYS A 43 2.74 6.34 -1.56
N PRO A 44 2.20 7.30 -0.78
CA PRO A 44 1.28 8.29 -1.32
C PRO A 44 1.81 9.17 -2.45
N SER A 45 3.13 9.27 -2.67
CA SER A 45 3.68 10.05 -3.78
C SER A 45 3.57 9.37 -5.14
N LEU A 46 3.25 8.06 -5.16
CA LEU A 46 3.08 7.30 -6.40
C LEU A 46 1.90 7.83 -7.24
N SER A 47 0.84 8.32 -6.60
CA SER A 47 -0.37 8.82 -7.26
C SER A 47 -0.36 10.34 -7.55
N ASN A 48 0.82 10.97 -7.55
CA ASN A 48 1.01 12.35 -8.01
C ASN A 48 2.35 12.57 -8.71
N ALA A 49 2.93 11.52 -9.26
CA ALA A 49 4.24 11.54 -9.89
C ALA A 49 4.19 11.88 -11.38
N PHE A 50 3.12 11.52 -12.07
CA PHE A 50 2.98 11.75 -13.51
C PHE A 50 2.83 13.24 -13.86
N ALA A 51 1.97 13.95 -13.15
CA ALA A 51 1.78 15.40 -13.34
C ALA A 51 3.05 16.20 -13.04
N GLN A 52 3.89 15.70 -12.15
CA GLN A 52 5.18 16.31 -11.80
C GLN A 52 6.32 15.85 -12.73
N GLY A 53 6.07 14.96 -13.68
CA GLY A 53 7.08 14.40 -14.58
C GLY A 53 8.18 13.61 -13.86
N ARG A 54 7.90 13.07 -12.66
CA ARG A 54 8.87 12.35 -11.86
C ARG A 54 9.05 10.93 -12.34
N LEU A 55 10.31 10.53 -12.51
CA LEU A 55 10.69 9.15 -12.80
C LEU A 55 10.65 8.29 -11.52
N PRO A 56 10.48 6.96 -11.65
CA PRO A 56 10.43 6.05 -10.49
C PRO A 56 11.60 6.23 -9.52
N ALA A 57 12.84 6.32 -10.03
CA ALA A 57 14.02 6.51 -9.20
C ALA A 57 14.01 7.81 -8.37
N GLN A 58 13.32 8.86 -8.83
CA GLN A 58 13.21 10.14 -8.14
C GLN A 58 12.18 10.12 -6.99
N LEU A 59 11.42 9.04 -6.86
CA LEU A 59 10.46 8.85 -5.77
C LEU A 59 11.12 8.26 -4.51
N VAL A 60 12.31 7.68 -4.63
CA VAL A 60 13.12 7.24 -3.49
C VAL A 60 13.55 8.47 -2.69
N SER A 61 13.05 8.59 -1.48
CA SER A 61 13.42 9.67 -0.56
C SER A 61 14.77 9.43 0.09
N THR A 62 15.07 8.18 0.43
CA THR A 62 16.35 7.77 1.01
C THR A 62 16.65 6.32 0.61
N PRO A 63 17.82 6.05 0.01
CA PRO A 63 18.24 4.69 -0.29
C PRO A 63 18.31 3.82 0.97
N ALA A 64 17.94 2.57 0.84
CA ALA A 64 17.86 1.60 1.95
C ALA A 64 19.20 1.46 2.70
N ALA A 65 20.31 1.41 1.98
CA ALA A 65 21.66 1.35 2.59
C ALA A 65 21.93 2.57 3.47
N LYS A 66 21.51 3.77 3.03
CA LYS A 66 21.68 5.00 3.82
C LYS A 66 20.82 5.03 5.06
N MET A 67 19.57 4.54 4.95
CA MET A 67 18.69 4.37 6.11
C MET A 67 19.29 3.39 7.11
N ALA A 68 19.77 2.24 6.65
CA ALA A 68 20.38 1.20 7.48
C ALA A 68 21.63 1.72 8.21
N GLU A 69 22.51 2.41 7.51
CA GLU A 69 23.69 3.06 8.09
C GLU A 69 23.30 4.08 9.16
N THR A 70 22.41 5.01 8.82
CA THR A 70 21.99 6.10 9.70
C THR A 70 21.35 5.60 11.00
N LEU A 71 20.57 4.52 10.90
CA LEU A 71 19.83 3.95 12.03
C LEU A 71 20.57 2.80 12.72
N ASN A 72 21.77 2.45 12.29
CA ASN A 72 22.52 1.28 12.77
C ASN A 72 21.64 0.01 12.76
N VAL A 73 21.05 -0.30 11.59
CA VAL A 73 20.15 -1.45 11.35
C VAL A 73 20.81 -2.40 10.37
N THR A 74 20.78 -3.70 10.63
CA THR A 74 21.17 -4.71 9.66
C THR A 74 19.99 -4.93 8.69
N LEU A 75 20.14 -4.46 7.46
CA LEU A 75 19.15 -4.65 6.40
C LEU A 75 19.38 -5.97 5.68
N LEU A 76 18.33 -6.79 5.61
CA LEU A 76 18.24 -7.99 4.78
C LEU A 76 17.27 -7.72 3.63
N ALA A 77 17.75 -7.00 2.61
CA ALA A 77 16.99 -6.73 1.39
C ALA A 77 16.88 -7.99 0.52
N HIS A 78 15.90 -8.01 -0.39
CA HIS A 78 15.61 -9.14 -1.29
C HIS A 78 15.53 -10.48 -0.53
N THR A 79 15.01 -10.41 0.69
CA THR A 79 14.94 -11.54 1.63
C THR A 79 13.50 -11.73 2.08
N ARG A 80 12.93 -12.87 1.76
CA ARG A 80 11.54 -13.22 2.12
C ARG A 80 11.50 -14.02 3.41
N VAL A 81 10.61 -13.64 4.33
CA VAL A 81 10.28 -14.48 5.48
C VAL A 81 9.30 -15.57 5.02
N GLU A 82 9.64 -16.83 5.26
CA GLU A 82 8.83 -17.99 4.87
C GLU A 82 8.00 -18.55 6.03
N ALA A 83 8.55 -18.53 7.25
CA ALA A 83 7.88 -19.09 8.42
C ALA A 83 8.34 -18.39 9.70
N ILE A 84 7.47 -18.40 10.71
CA ILE A 84 7.76 -17.97 12.07
C ILE A 84 7.46 -19.14 13.00
N ASP A 85 8.44 -19.52 13.82
CA ASP A 85 8.23 -20.40 14.96
C ASP A 85 8.08 -19.54 16.22
N THR A 86 6.84 -19.45 16.71
CA THR A 86 6.49 -18.62 17.86
C THR A 86 7.02 -19.20 19.18
N ALA A 87 7.18 -20.53 19.27
CA ALA A 87 7.66 -21.21 20.47
C ALA A 87 9.19 -21.13 20.58
N ALA A 88 9.91 -21.38 19.48
CA ALA A 88 11.36 -21.27 19.42
C ALA A 88 11.85 -19.81 19.30
N ARG A 89 10.97 -18.86 19.00
CA ARG A 89 11.28 -17.45 18.69
C ARG A 89 12.31 -17.34 17.57
N THR A 90 12.04 -18.01 16.46
CA THR A 90 12.85 -17.95 15.26
C THR A 90 11.98 -17.65 14.04
N LEU A 91 12.59 -17.09 13.00
CA LEU A 91 11.97 -17.00 11.69
C LEU A 91 12.93 -17.53 10.62
N ASN A 92 12.36 -18.21 9.64
CA ASN A 92 13.09 -18.70 8.48
C ASN A 92 12.98 -17.68 7.36
N VAL A 93 14.13 -17.26 6.84
CA VAL A 93 14.23 -16.31 5.76
C VAL A 93 14.94 -16.93 4.56
N ARG A 94 14.49 -16.56 3.36
CA ARG A 94 15.10 -16.98 2.10
C ARG A 94 15.59 -15.78 1.32
N SER A 95 16.86 -15.85 0.93
CA SER A 95 17.51 -14.91 0.00
C SER A 95 18.18 -15.68 -1.13
N ALA A 96 18.89 -14.97 -2.01
CA ALA A 96 19.75 -15.60 -3.03
C ALA A 96 20.85 -16.48 -2.42
N ALA A 97 21.26 -16.22 -1.17
CA ALA A 97 22.25 -17.03 -0.44
C ALA A 97 21.66 -18.32 0.16
N GLY A 98 20.34 -18.53 0.04
CA GLY A 98 19.67 -19.71 0.55
C GLY A 98 18.78 -19.44 1.77
N LEU A 99 18.43 -20.50 2.47
CA LEU A 99 17.60 -20.49 3.68
C LEU A 99 18.44 -20.23 4.92
N GLN A 100 18.00 -19.32 5.77
CA GLN A 100 18.63 -19.00 7.05
C GLN A 100 17.58 -18.91 8.15
N SER A 101 17.93 -19.30 9.38
CA SER A 101 17.09 -19.11 10.57
C SER A 101 17.62 -17.95 11.40
N LEU A 102 16.75 -17.02 11.79
CA LEU A 102 17.07 -15.88 12.63
C LEU A 102 16.30 -15.97 13.94
N ALA A 103 17.00 -15.88 15.07
CA ALA A 103 16.38 -15.84 16.39
C ALA A 103 16.08 -14.41 16.80
N TYR A 104 14.95 -14.13 17.46
CA TYR A 104 14.54 -12.81 17.91
C TYR A 104 14.23 -12.77 19.42
N ARG A 105 14.45 -11.60 20.04
CA ARG A 105 13.88 -11.22 21.33
C ARG A 105 12.43 -10.79 21.11
N ASP A 106 12.25 -9.84 20.18
CA ASP A 106 10.96 -9.31 19.77
C ASP A 106 10.88 -9.25 18.24
N LEU A 107 9.71 -9.54 17.71
CA LEU A 107 9.40 -9.55 16.28
C LEU A 107 8.29 -8.54 15.98
N VAL A 108 8.49 -7.71 14.95
CA VAL A 108 7.49 -6.76 14.46
C VAL A 108 7.08 -7.13 13.05
N LEU A 109 5.79 -7.36 12.85
CA LEU A 109 5.19 -7.56 11.54
C LEU A 109 4.71 -6.22 10.98
N ALA A 110 5.35 -5.75 9.92
CA ALA A 110 5.04 -4.54 9.17
C ALA A 110 4.86 -4.87 7.68
N THR A 111 4.20 -6.00 7.39
CA THR A 111 4.06 -6.61 6.07
C THR A 111 3.15 -5.82 5.13
N GLY A 112 2.40 -4.84 5.64
CA GLY A 112 1.58 -3.97 4.84
C GLY A 112 0.31 -4.64 4.30
N ALA A 113 -0.03 -4.33 3.06
CA ALA A 113 -1.21 -4.86 2.38
C ALA A 113 -0.89 -5.22 0.93
N GLN A 114 -1.73 -6.06 0.33
CA GLN A 114 -1.65 -6.47 -1.07
C GLN A 114 -2.85 -5.95 -1.85
N ALA A 115 -2.67 -5.69 -3.14
CA ALA A 115 -3.76 -5.28 -4.01
C ALA A 115 -4.79 -6.40 -4.17
N ILE A 116 -6.06 -6.04 -4.05
CA ILE A 116 -7.16 -6.95 -4.35
C ILE A 116 -7.17 -7.19 -5.85
N ARG A 117 -7.15 -8.46 -6.26
CA ARG A 117 -7.33 -8.85 -7.66
C ARG A 117 -8.77 -9.22 -7.91
N VAL A 118 -9.43 -8.47 -8.77
CA VAL A 118 -10.76 -8.82 -9.27
C VAL A 118 -10.56 -9.70 -10.49
N PRO A 119 -11.18 -10.88 -10.57
CA PRO A 119 -11.11 -11.72 -11.75
C PRO A 119 -11.80 -11.04 -12.92
N VAL A 120 -11.10 -10.90 -14.03
CA VAL A 120 -11.63 -10.43 -15.31
C VAL A 120 -11.39 -11.52 -16.37
N GLN A 121 -12.23 -11.57 -17.39
CA GLN A 121 -12.08 -12.48 -18.53
C GLN A 121 -11.13 -11.88 -19.58
N GLY A 122 -10.83 -12.65 -20.63
CA GLY A 122 -10.05 -12.21 -21.78
C GLY A 122 -8.62 -12.69 -21.76
N ASP A 123 -7.97 -12.65 -22.92
CA ASP A 123 -6.61 -13.12 -23.13
C ASP A 123 -5.52 -12.18 -22.61
N ALA A 124 -5.93 -10.97 -22.17
CA ALA A 124 -5.07 -9.97 -21.54
C ALA A 124 -5.46 -9.68 -20.08
N ALA A 125 -6.17 -10.59 -19.39
CA ALA A 125 -6.54 -10.43 -17.98
C ALA A 125 -5.32 -10.18 -17.08
N ASP A 126 -4.19 -10.82 -17.36
CA ASP A 126 -2.94 -10.64 -16.61
C ASP A 126 -2.25 -9.29 -16.90
N ALA A 127 -2.68 -8.54 -17.92
CA ALA A 127 -2.19 -7.20 -18.20
C ALA A 127 -2.85 -6.11 -17.33
N VAL A 128 -3.84 -6.47 -16.51
CA VAL A 128 -4.41 -5.58 -15.50
C VAL A 128 -3.40 -5.39 -14.37
N MET A 129 -2.99 -4.15 -14.18
CA MET A 129 -1.93 -3.78 -13.24
C MET A 129 -2.53 -3.20 -11.96
N SER A 130 -1.83 -3.38 -10.84
CA SER A 130 -2.10 -2.65 -9.60
C SER A 130 -0.83 -1.93 -9.18
N ILE A 131 -0.95 -0.77 -8.54
CA ILE A 131 0.21 -0.02 -8.04
C ILE A 131 0.12 0.04 -6.51
N ASN A 132 0.96 -0.75 -5.85
CA ASN A 132 1.07 -0.81 -4.40
C ASN A 132 2.52 -0.67 -3.92
N SER A 133 3.48 -0.68 -4.83
CA SER A 133 4.91 -0.51 -4.58
C SER A 133 5.56 0.41 -5.62
N LEU A 134 6.81 0.79 -5.36
CA LEU A 134 7.62 1.55 -6.32
C LEU A 134 7.92 0.72 -7.57
N ASP A 135 8.11 -0.60 -7.40
CA ASP A 135 8.35 -1.51 -8.52
C ASP A 135 7.11 -1.62 -9.42
N ASP A 136 5.90 -1.75 -8.82
CA ASP A 136 4.66 -1.71 -9.59
C ASP A 136 4.51 -0.39 -10.37
N PHE A 137 4.83 0.73 -9.71
CA PHE A 137 4.81 2.04 -10.35
C PHE A 137 5.81 2.11 -11.51
N ALA A 138 7.02 1.59 -11.34
CA ALA A 138 8.04 1.57 -12.39
C ALA A 138 7.57 0.78 -13.62
N VAL A 139 6.96 -0.39 -13.42
CA VAL A 139 6.38 -1.19 -14.50
C VAL A 139 5.24 -0.46 -15.21
N PHE A 140 4.32 0.15 -14.45
CA PHE A 140 3.22 0.93 -15.00
C PHE A 140 3.73 2.16 -15.76
N HIS A 141 4.70 2.89 -15.21
CA HIS A 141 5.33 4.03 -15.84
C HIS A 141 5.98 3.64 -17.17
N ALA A 142 6.77 2.55 -17.19
CA ALA A 142 7.40 2.04 -18.40
C ALA A 142 6.37 1.64 -19.49
N ARG A 143 5.26 1.02 -19.08
CA ARG A 143 4.15 0.66 -19.99
C ARG A 143 3.58 1.89 -20.68
N LEU A 144 3.36 2.97 -19.94
CA LEU A 144 2.84 4.22 -20.50
C LEU A 144 3.86 4.92 -21.41
N GLN A 145 5.15 4.86 -21.09
CA GLN A 145 6.20 5.46 -21.92
C GLN A 145 6.38 4.73 -23.25
N ALA A 146 6.32 3.41 -23.26
CA ALA A 146 6.41 2.62 -24.49
C ALA A 146 5.31 2.99 -25.51
N GLY A 147 4.11 3.33 -25.02
CA GLY A 147 3.00 3.81 -25.86
C GLY A 147 3.22 5.19 -26.47
N ALA A 148 4.05 6.03 -25.83
CA ALA A 148 4.26 7.43 -26.26
C ALA A 148 5.15 7.61 -27.50
N GLN A 149 5.96 6.62 -27.85
CA GLN A 149 6.97 6.72 -28.89
C GLN A 149 6.49 6.30 -30.29
N THR A 150 5.23 5.96 -30.46
CA THR A 150 4.68 5.51 -31.77
C THR A 150 4.15 6.72 -32.53
N PRO A 151 4.76 7.14 -33.65
CA PRO A 151 4.28 8.24 -34.48
C PRO A 151 2.85 7.99 -34.96
N GLY A 152 2.00 9.04 -34.93
CA GLY A 152 0.61 8.96 -35.35
C GLY A 152 -0.33 8.26 -34.37
N ARG A 153 0.15 7.86 -33.20
CA ARG A 153 -0.68 7.26 -32.15
C ARG A 153 -1.54 8.32 -31.47
N PRO A 154 -2.83 8.04 -31.21
CA PRO A 154 -3.66 8.93 -30.45
C PRO A 154 -3.11 9.09 -29.01
N GLN A 155 -3.54 10.12 -28.32
CA GLN A 155 -3.19 10.37 -26.91
C GLN A 155 -3.35 9.10 -26.06
N ARG A 156 -2.39 8.85 -25.16
CA ARG A 156 -2.41 7.70 -24.26
C ARG A 156 -3.73 7.63 -23.48
N GLN A 157 -4.24 6.45 -23.29
CA GLN A 157 -5.50 6.20 -22.58
C GLN A 157 -5.31 5.16 -21.51
N VAL A 158 -5.72 5.48 -20.29
CA VAL A 158 -5.72 4.58 -19.14
C VAL A 158 -7.15 4.35 -18.68
N LEU A 159 -7.52 3.09 -18.50
CA LEU A 159 -8.74 2.74 -17.79
C LEU A 159 -8.39 2.40 -16.35
N ILE A 160 -9.08 3.03 -15.39
CA ILE A 160 -8.93 2.77 -13.95
C ILE A 160 -10.16 2.03 -13.46
N MET A 161 -9.96 0.89 -12.82
CA MET A 161 -11.00 0.14 -12.13
C MET A 161 -11.03 0.59 -10.67
N GLY A 162 -12.10 1.23 -10.24
CA GLY A 162 -12.31 1.74 -8.89
C GLY A 162 -12.19 3.27 -8.78
N ALA A 163 -13.24 3.91 -8.27
CA ALA A 163 -13.32 5.35 -7.96
C ALA A 163 -13.10 5.64 -6.46
N GLY A 164 -12.34 4.79 -5.78
CA GLY A 164 -11.88 5.00 -4.41
C GLY A 164 -10.74 6.03 -4.33
N LEU A 165 -10.13 6.18 -3.13
CA LEU A 165 -9.08 7.16 -2.87
C LEU A 165 -7.94 7.10 -3.90
N ILE A 166 -7.35 5.92 -4.07
CA ILE A 166 -6.21 5.72 -4.97
C ILE A 166 -6.62 5.93 -6.44
N GLY A 167 -7.81 5.41 -6.83
CA GLY A 167 -8.31 5.58 -8.20
C GLY A 167 -8.52 7.04 -8.58
N CYS A 168 -9.14 7.83 -7.71
CA CYS A 168 -9.34 9.27 -7.94
C CYS A 168 -8.03 10.06 -7.95
N GLU A 169 -7.07 9.71 -7.09
CA GLU A 169 -5.76 10.35 -7.08
C GLU A 169 -4.98 10.07 -8.37
N PHE A 170 -4.92 8.81 -8.84
CA PHE A 170 -4.32 8.47 -10.13
C PHE A 170 -5.08 9.09 -11.31
N ALA A 171 -6.41 9.16 -11.25
CA ALA A 171 -7.19 9.81 -12.28
C ALA A 171 -6.83 11.29 -12.42
N ASN A 172 -6.70 12.00 -11.29
CA ASN A 172 -6.26 13.39 -11.28
C ASN A 172 -4.83 13.55 -11.83
N ASP A 173 -3.89 12.73 -11.34
CA ASP A 173 -2.47 12.81 -11.70
C ASP A 173 -2.24 12.51 -13.19
N LEU A 174 -2.83 11.45 -13.71
CA LEU A 174 -2.72 11.06 -15.12
C LEU A 174 -3.39 12.07 -16.05
N ALA A 175 -4.57 12.59 -15.69
CA ALA A 175 -5.26 13.59 -16.49
C ALA A 175 -4.44 14.89 -16.57
N GLN A 176 -3.87 15.36 -15.47
CA GLN A 176 -2.96 16.50 -15.47
C GLN A 176 -1.69 16.26 -16.27
N ALA A 177 -1.23 15.03 -16.38
CA ALA A 177 -0.11 14.63 -17.25
C ALA A 177 -0.50 14.47 -18.72
N GLY A 178 -1.71 14.86 -19.12
CA GLY A 178 -2.18 14.79 -20.51
C GLY A 178 -2.56 13.38 -20.98
N VAL A 179 -2.85 12.45 -20.07
CA VAL A 179 -3.36 11.11 -20.37
C VAL A 179 -4.88 11.14 -20.35
N ARG A 180 -5.54 10.52 -21.32
CA ARG A 180 -6.99 10.28 -21.25
C ARG A 180 -7.27 9.25 -20.18
N VAL A 181 -8.19 9.57 -19.28
CA VAL A 181 -8.53 8.68 -18.16
C VAL A 181 -10.02 8.35 -18.21
N ARG A 182 -10.32 7.06 -18.10
CA ARG A 182 -11.67 6.56 -17.89
C ARG A 182 -11.69 5.73 -16.61
N VAL A 183 -12.60 6.06 -15.70
CA VAL A 183 -12.76 5.39 -14.39
C VAL A 183 -14.05 4.60 -14.40
N VAL A 184 -13.97 3.31 -14.07
CA VAL A 184 -15.12 2.39 -14.01
C VAL A 184 -15.29 1.94 -12.56
N ASP A 185 -16.49 2.09 -11.99
CA ASP A 185 -16.76 1.75 -10.59
C ASP A 185 -18.17 1.21 -10.42
N PRO A 186 -18.38 0.11 -9.67
CA PRO A 186 -19.72 -0.41 -9.36
C PRO A 186 -20.54 0.52 -8.45
N GLY A 187 -19.91 1.47 -7.78
CA GLY A 187 -20.59 2.51 -6.99
C GLY A 187 -21.22 3.58 -7.87
N LEU A 188 -21.93 4.50 -7.23
CA LEU A 188 -22.67 5.56 -7.94
C LEU A 188 -21.95 6.90 -7.95
N ARG A 189 -20.81 7.03 -7.27
CA ARG A 189 -20.09 8.30 -7.13
C ARG A 189 -18.64 8.08 -6.65
N PRO A 190 -17.71 8.99 -6.92
CA PRO A 190 -16.33 8.84 -6.46
C PRO A 190 -16.24 9.00 -4.94
N LEU A 191 -15.29 8.30 -4.32
CA LEU A 191 -15.03 8.34 -2.87
C LEU A 191 -16.26 8.10 -1.99
N ALA A 192 -17.21 7.27 -2.44
CA ALA A 192 -18.50 7.06 -1.77
C ALA A 192 -18.36 6.64 -0.30
N ALA A 193 -17.28 5.94 0.07
CA ALA A 193 -17.00 5.51 1.44
C ALA A 193 -16.41 6.61 2.35
N LEU A 194 -15.92 7.72 1.77
CA LEU A 194 -15.18 8.76 2.52
C LEU A 194 -15.88 10.11 2.48
N LEU A 195 -16.64 10.41 1.43
CA LEU A 195 -17.23 11.72 1.20
C LEU A 195 -18.77 11.69 1.27
N PRO A 196 -19.41 12.73 1.81
CA PRO A 196 -20.82 12.93 1.62
C PRO A 196 -21.16 13.19 0.14
N PRO A 197 -22.42 13.01 -0.28
CA PRO A 197 -22.82 13.12 -1.70
C PRO A 197 -22.41 14.43 -2.36
N GLU A 198 -22.54 15.56 -1.67
CA GLU A 198 -22.26 16.89 -2.21
C GLU A 198 -20.75 17.09 -2.49
N ALA A 199 -19.89 16.65 -1.58
CA ALA A 199 -18.44 16.71 -1.75
C ALA A 199 -17.97 15.74 -2.84
N SER A 200 -18.59 14.56 -2.92
CA SER A 200 -18.34 13.58 -3.98
C SER A 200 -18.72 14.12 -5.35
N ALA A 201 -19.88 14.78 -5.50
CA ALA A 201 -20.32 15.41 -6.74
C ALA A 201 -19.38 16.57 -7.15
N ALA A 202 -18.92 17.37 -6.19
CA ALA A 202 -17.95 18.43 -6.44
C ALA A 202 -16.61 17.87 -6.95
N LEU A 203 -16.11 16.77 -6.36
CA LEU A 203 -14.90 16.09 -6.82
C LEU A 203 -15.08 15.52 -8.22
N GLN A 204 -16.21 14.86 -8.49
CA GLN A 204 -16.52 14.35 -9.83
C GLN A 204 -16.44 15.45 -10.87
N LYS A 205 -17.16 16.56 -10.65
CA LYS A 205 -17.15 17.71 -11.55
C LYS A 205 -15.74 18.29 -11.78
N ALA A 206 -14.92 18.35 -10.74
CA ALA A 206 -13.54 18.83 -10.85
C ALA A 206 -12.66 17.90 -11.69
N LEU A 207 -12.82 16.57 -11.55
CA LEU A 207 -12.08 15.60 -12.34
C LEU A 207 -12.59 15.54 -13.79
N GLU A 208 -13.90 15.66 -14.02
CA GLU A 208 -14.49 15.76 -15.35
C GLU A 208 -14.00 17.00 -16.10
N ALA A 209 -13.79 18.12 -15.40
CA ALA A 209 -13.20 19.34 -15.97
C ALA A 209 -11.75 19.13 -16.43
N LEU A 210 -11.03 18.15 -15.90
CA LEU A 210 -9.71 17.70 -16.40
C LEU A 210 -9.83 16.70 -17.56
N GLY A 211 -11.03 16.31 -17.97
CA GLY A 211 -11.28 15.34 -19.03
C GLY A 211 -11.37 13.88 -18.56
N VAL A 212 -11.46 13.62 -17.25
CA VAL A 212 -11.72 12.29 -16.73
C VAL A 212 -13.15 11.88 -17.05
N GLN A 213 -13.33 10.67 -17.58
CA GLN A 213 -14.65 10.08 -17.82
C GLN A 213 -14.97 9.07 -16.73
N PHE A 214 -16.20 9.05 -16.24
CA PHE A 214 -16.69 8.10 -15.24
C PHE A 214 -17.81 7.22 -15.77
N ASP A 215 -17.69 5.91 -15.53
CA ASP A 215 -18.75 4.93 -15.71
C ASP A 215 -19.07 4.35 -14.33
N PHE A 216 -20.09 4.89 -13.72
CA PHE A 216 -20.65 4.39 -12.46
C PHE A 216 -21.68 3.29 -12.72
N ASP A 217 -22.02 2.52 -11.67
CA ASP A 217 -22.86 1.34 -11.76
C ASP A 217 -22.35 0.36 -12.82
N CYS A 218 -21.04 0.29 -12.99
CA CYS A 218 -20.40 -0.47 -14.05
C CYS A 218 -19.14 -1.19 -13.55
N THR A 219 -18.84 -2.33 -14.20
CA THR A 219 -17.63 -3.10 -13.95
C THR A 219 -16.94 -3.48 -15.25
N VAL A 220 -15.66 -3.84 -15.16
CA VAL A 220 -14.92 -4.45 -16.26
C VAL A 220 -15.21 -5.94 -16.29
N ARG A 221 -15.66 -6.45 -17.44
CA ARG A 221 -15.93 -7.87 -17.67
C ARG A 221 -14.74 -8.61 -18.25
N ALA A 222 -14.10 -8.02 -19.27
CA ALA A 222 -12.98 -8.67 -19.96
C ALA A 222 -11.93 -7.65 -20.40
N VAL A 223 -10.69 -8.14 -20.52
CA VAL A 223 -9.57 -7.41 -21.11
C VAL A 223 -8.90 -8.32 -22.13
N ASP A 224 -8.80 -7.85 -23.36
CA ASP A 224 -8.24 -8.61 -24.49
C ASP A 224 -7.14 -7.81 -25.18
N HIS A 225 -6.25 -8.51 -25.89
CA HIS A 225 -5.29 -7.88 -26.81
C HIS A 225 -5.96 -7.50 -28.12
N ALA A 226 -5.82 -6.25 -28.57
CA ALA A 226 -6.36 -5.79 -29.83
C ALA A 226 -5.45 -4.73 -30.47
N ALA A 227 -4.96 -4.99 -31.69
CA ALA A 227 -4.18 -4.04 -32.49
C ALA A 227 -3.01 -3.36 -31.72
N GLY A 228 -2.29 -4.13 -30.90
CA GLY A 228 -1.15 -3.66 -30.11
C GLY A 228 -1.52 -2.81 -28.88
N ARG A 229 -2.79 -2.82 -28.50
CA ARG A 229 -3.34 -2.19 -27.27
C ARG A 229 -4.15 -3.21 -26.48
N LEU A 230 -4.74 -2.75 -25.38
CA LEU A 230 -5.78 -3.48 -24.66
C LEU A 230 -7.15 -3.01 -25.14
N GLN A 231 -8.08 -3.95 -25.24
CA GLN A 231 -9.50 -3.69 -25.43
C GLN A 231 -10.24 -4.16 -24.18
N VAL A 232 -10.88 -3.22 -23.50
CA VAL A 232 -11.60 -3.48 -22.27
C VAL A 232 -13.08 -3.56 -22.58
N THR A 233 -13.72 -4.68 -22.23
CA THR A 233 -15.18 -4.86 -22.36
C THR A 233 -15.81 -4.57 -21.01
N LEU A 234 -16.71 -3.61 -20.97
CA LEU A 234 -17.48 -3.24 -19.80
C LEU A 234 -18.69 -4.18 -19.59
N ALA A 235 -19.29 -4.18 -18.42
CA ALA A 235 -20.51 -4.94 -18.11
C ALA A 235 -21.69 -4.57 -19.02
N THR A 236 -21.73 -3.33 -19.50
CA THR A 236 -22.71 -2.82 -20.47
C THR A 236 -22.58 -3.44 -21.86
N GLY A 237 -21.47 -4.11 -22.16
CA GLY A 237 -21.10 -4.60 -23.49
C GLY A 237 -20.30 -3.59 -24.32
N GLU A 238 -20.13 -2.35 -23.87
CA GLU A 238 -19.26 -1.37 -24.53
C GLU A 238 -17.81 -1.84 -24.50
N THR A 239 -17.05 -1.55 -25.55
CA THR A 239 -15.61 -1.84 -25.63
C THR A 239 -14.81 -0.56 -25.69
N VAL A 240 -13.78 -0.46 -24.85
CA VAL A 240 -12.92 0.73 -24.68
C VAL A 240 -11.47 0.35 -24.97
N PRO A 241 -10.78 1.03 -25.90
CA PRO A 241 -9.35 0.82 -26.08
C PRO A 241 -8.58 1.44 -24.90
N ALA A 242 -7.49 0.79 -24.46
CA ALA A 242 -6.61 1.32 -23.41
C ALA A 242 -5.14 0.94 -23.69
N ASP A 243 -4.21 1.80 -23.29
CA ASP A 243 -2.77 1.48 -23.30
C ASP A 243 -2.35 0.76 -22.03
N ALA A 244 -3.08 1.03 -20.92
CA ALA A 244 -2.95 0.31 -19.67
C ALA A 244 -4.29 0.27 -18.92
N VAL A 245 -4.48 -0.79 -18.13
CA VAL A 245 -5.60 -0.94 -17.20
C VAL A 245 -5.04 -0.97 -15.79
N LEU A 246 -5.47 -0.03 -14.94
CA LEU A 246 -5.07 0.09 -13.55
C LEU A 246 -6.20 -0.35 -12.63
N SER A 247 -5.98 -1.40 -11.84
CA SER A 247 -6.90 -1.82 -10.78
C SER A 247 -6.59 -1.07 -9.48
N ALA A 248 -7.54 -0.26 -9.03
CA ALA A 248 -7.51 0.52 -7.80
C ALA A 248 -8.71 0.17 -6.89
N VAL A 249 -9.14 -1.09 -6.90
CA VAL A 249 -10.33 -1.60 -6.20
C VAL A 249 -10.12 -1.84 -4.70
N GLY A 250 -8.97 -1.46 -4.18
CA GLY A 250 -8.62 -1.55 -2.77
C GLY A 250 -7.49 -2.52 -2.45
N LEU A 251 -7.17 -2.57 -1.19
CA LEU A 251 -6.09 -3.38 -0.63
C LEU A 251 -6.65 -4.32 0.44
N ARG A 252 -5.98 -5.45 0.63
CA ARG A 252 -6.21 -6.39 1.72
C ARG A 252 -4.94 -6.50 2.54
N ALA A 253 -5.06 -6.48 3.87
CA ALA A 253 -3.95 -6.70 4.78
C ALA A 253 -3.17 -7.98 4.42
N ASP A 254 -1.83 -7.90 4.42
CA ASP A 254 -0.98 -9.07 4.20
C ASP A 254 -0.83 -9.83 5.52
N THR A 255 -1.64 -10.86 5.69
CA THR A 255 -1.75 -11.67 6.91
C THR A 255 -1.21 -13.10 6.75
N ALA A 256 -0.76 -13.48 5.54
CA ALA A 256 -0.42 -14.87 5.24
C ALA A 256 0.63 -15.45 6.21
N LEU A 257 1.70 -14.68 6.48
CA LEU A 257 2.75 -15.09 7.42
C LEU A 257 2.23 -15.24 8.85
N ALA A 258 1.36 -14.34 9.30
CA ALA A 258 0.76 -14.36 10.63
C ALA A 258 -0.21 -15.54 10.80
N GLN A 259 -1.04 -15.81 9.79
CA GLN A 259 -1.94 -16.97 9.77
C GLN A 259 -1.17 -18.28 9.82
N ALA A 260 -0.13 -18.41 9.00
CA ALA A 260 0.72 -19.59 9.00
C ALA A 260 1.44 -19.83 10.34
N ALA A 261 1.73 -18.76 11.09
CA ALA A 261 2.30 -18.82 12.44
C ALA A 261 1.27 -19.04 13.56
N GLY A 262 -0.02 -19.21 13.24
CA GLY A 262 -1.09 -19.42 14.21
C GLY A 262 -1.49 -18.17 14.99
N LEU A 263 -1.15 -16.96 14.52
CA LEU A 263 -1.57 -15.72 15.14
C LEU A 263 -3.05 -15.45 14.87
N LEU A 264 -3.71 -14.75 15.80
CA LEU A 264 -5.10 -14.36 15.62
C LEU A 264 -5.22 -13.31 14.48
N VAL A 265 -6.00 -13.66 13.48
CA VAL A 265 -6.31 -12.82 12.32
C VAL A 265 -7.82 -12.79 12.13
N ASP A 266 -8.35 -11.59 11.92
CA ASP A 266 -9.73 -11.35 11.48
C ASP A 266 -9.68 -10.67 10.10
N ARG A 267 -9.85 -9.37 10.01
CA ARG A 267 -9.66 -8.60 8.77
C ARG A 267 -8.18 -8.28 8.50
N ALA A 268 -7.41 -8.19 9.57
CA ALA A 268 -5.97 -8.06 9.60
C ALA A 268 -5.41 -8.75 10.85
N ILE A 269 -4.12 -8.62 11.14
CA ILE A 269 -3.49 -9.19 12.34
C ILE A 269 -4.04 -8.45 13.56
N VAL A 270 -4.76 -9.16 14.42
CA VAL A 270 -5.36 -8.58 15.63
C VAL A 270 -4.28 -8.22 16.63
N VAL A 271 -4.26 -6.97 17.08
CA VAL A 271 -3.33 -6.50 18.13
C VAL A 271 -4.08 -5.83 19.27
N ASN A 272 -3.52 -5.96 20.47
CA ASN A 272 -4.01 -5.24 21.66
C ASN A 272 -3.58 -3.75 21.63
N THR A 273 -3.88 -3.00 22.68
CA THR A 273 -3.54 -1.57 22.79
C THR A 273 -2.04 -1.30 22.83
N TYR A 274 -1.21 -2.31 23.13
CA TYR A 274 0.25 -2.25 23.09
C TYR A 274 0.84 -2.77 21.78
N LEU A 275 0.00 -2.99 20.77
CA LEU A 275 0.38 -3.52 19.44
C LEU A 275 0.88 -4.97 19.45
N GLN A 276 0.68 -5.70 20.56
CA GLN A 276 1.04 -7.09 20.70
C GLN A 276 -0.02 -7.98 20.05
N THR A 277 0.40 -8.99 19.32
CA THR A 277 -0.45 -10.02 18.73
C THR A 277 -0.92 -11.04 19.78
N SER A 278 -1.60 -12.10 19.35
CA SER A 278 -1.98 -13.22 20.21
C SER A 278 -0.78 -14.03 20.74
N ALA A 279 0.42 -13.84 20.21
CA ALA A 279 1.65 -14.47 20.69
C ALA A 279 2.55 -13.45 21.39
N ALA A 280 3.16 -13.88 22.51
CA ALA A 280 4.12 -13.06 23.24
C ALA A 280 5.34 -12.71 22.36
N HIS A 281 5.88 -11.49 22.52
CA HIS A 281 7.05 -11.02 21.79
C HIS A 281 6.85 -10.86 20.26
N ILE A 282 5.61 -10.90 19.78
CA ILE A 282 5.26 -10.62 18.38
C ILE A 282 4.26 -9.47 18.36
N TYR A 283 4.59 -8.45 17.59
CA TYR A 283 3.83 -7.21 17.43
C TYR A 283 3.48 -7.00 15.97
N ALA A 284 2.44 -6.22 15.69
CA ALA A 284 2.12 -5.81 14.32
C ALA A 284 1.65 -4.36 14.27
N LEU A 285 1.95 -3.67 13.14
CA LEU A 285 1.48 -2.33 12.88
C LEU A 285 1.42 -2.02 11.37
N GLY A 286 0.78 -0.92 11.04
CA GLY A 286 0.57 -0.49 9.65
C GLY A 286 -0.65 -1.18 9.04
N ASP A 287 -0.65 -1.30 7.70
CA ASP A 287 -1.80 -1.79 6.95
C ASP A 287 -2.12 -3.27 7.21
N CYS A 288 -1.16 -4.04 7.76
CA CYS A 288 -1.38 -5.44 8.13
C CYS A 288 -2.04 -5.63 9.50
N ALA A 289 -2.21 -4.56 10.32
CA ALA A 289 -2.69 -4.65 11.69
C ALA A 289 -4.14 -4.18 11.84
N GLN A 290 -4.86 -4.84 12.75
CA GLN A 290 -6.21 -4.48 13.20
C GLN A 290 -6.14 -4.07 14.67
N TYR A 291 -6.45 -2.80 14.92
CA TYR A 291 -6.18 -2.15 16.18
C TYR A 291 -7.38 -2.19 17.14
N ALA A 292 -7.21 -2.77 18.31
CA ALA A 292 -8.22 -2.74 19.37
C ALA A 292 -8.53 -1.28 19.83
N SER A 293 -7.56 -0.37 19.70
CA SER A 293 -7.72 1.06 20.01
C SER A 293 -8.59 1.83 19.01
N ALA A 294 -8.95 1.22 17.87
CA ALA A 294 -9.80 1.81 16.84
C ALA A 294 -11.13 1.05 16.81
N PRO A 295 -12.19 1.50 17.50
CA PRO A 295 -13.48 0.82 17.55
C PRO A 295 -14.06 0.59 16.15
N SER A 296 -14.77 -0.52 15.97
CA SER A 296 -15.45 -0.86 14.72
C SER A 296 -16.81 -1.47 15.01
N LEU A 297 -17.82 -1.06 14.24
CA LEU A 297 -19.12 -1.70 14.23
C LEU A 297 -19.12 -3.04 13.50
N LEU A 298 -18.07 -3.32 12.72
CA LEU A 298 -17.94 -4.50 11.86
C LEU A 298 -17.09 -5.61 12.47
N SER A 299 -16.38 -5.34 13.57
CA SER A 299 -15.52 -6.32 14.24
C SER A 299 -15.36 -6.01 15.72
N MET A 300 -15.38 -7.05 16.55
CA MET A 300 -15.07 -6.98 17.99
C MET A 300 -13.59 -6.67 18.24
N HIS A 301 -12.73 -6.85 17.24
CA HIS A 301 -11.27 -6.68 17.34
C HIS A 301 -10.80 -5.29 16.89
N GLY A 302 -11.71 -4.35 16.64
CA GLY A 302 -11.38 -3.00 16.21
C GLY A 302 -11.26 -2.85 14.69
N SER A 303 -10.52 -1.84 14.23
CA SER A 303 -10.42 -1.45 12.83
C SER A 303 -8.99 -1.46 12.30
N THR A 304 -8.87 -1.56 10.97
CA THR A 304 -7.64 -1.22 10.24
C THR A 304 -7.64 0.28 9.93
N LEU A 305 -6.47 0.92 10.02
CA LEU A 305 -6.28 2.34 9.72
C LEU A 305 -5.10 2.52 8.75
N PRO A 306 -5.30 2.26 7.44
CA PRO A 306 -4.22 2.27 6.45
C PRO A 306 -3.87 3.69 6.00
N TYR A 307 -3.53 4.55 6.95
CA TYR A 307 -3.17 5.95 6.72
C TYR A 307 -1.83 6.28 7.39
N VAL A 308 -1.17 7.33 6.89
CA VAL A 308 0.17 7.73 7.35
C VAL A 308 0.19 8.08 8.85
N MET A 309 -0.76 8.91 9.32
CA MET A 309 -0.74 9.38 10.71
C MET A 309 -0.96 8.27 11.74
N PRO A 310 -1.92 7.34 11.58
CA PRO A 310 -2.04 6.16 12.42
C PRO A 310 -0.76 5.32 12.48
N ILE A 311 -0.10 5.09 11.35
CA ILE A 311 1.17 4.34 11.30
C ILE A 311 2.24 5.05 12.12
N MET A 312 2.37 6.37 11.99
CA MET A 312 3.35 7.16 12.74
C MET A 312 3.11 7.10 14.26
N SER A 313 1.85 7.17 14.68
CA SER A 313 1.47 7.05 16.10
C SER A 313 1.72 5.65 16.63
N ALA A 314 1.34 4.61 15.87
CA ALA A 314 1.59 3.22 16.22
C ALA A 314 3.09 2.92 16.35
N ALA A 315 3.92 3.42 15.42
CA ALA A 315 5.36 3.21 15.46
C ALA A 315 6.02 3.84 16.71
N ARG A 316 5.56 5.02 17.15
CA ARG A 316 6.07 5.67 18.38
C ARG A 316 5.68 4.89 19.64
N ALA A 317 4.40 4.48 19.75
CA ALA A 317 3.92 3.70 20.90
C ALA A 317 4.64 2.34 20.97
N LEU A 318 4.79 1.66 19.82
CA LEU A 318 5.49 0.39 19.74
C LEU A 318 6.97 0.52 20.10
N ALA A 319 7.64 1.55 19.60
CA ALA A 319 9.05 1.79 19.92
C ALA A 319 9.29 1.97 21.43
N ALA A 320 8.42 2.72 22.12
CA ALA A 320 8.49 2.88 23.56
C ALA A 320 8.25 1.54 24.29
N THR A 321 7.27 0.76 23.85
CA THR A 321 6.98 -0.57 24.40
C THR A 321 8.18 -1.51 24.25
N LEU A 322 8.80 -1.56 23.06
CA LEU A 322 9.98 -2.38 22.75
C LEU A 322 11.23 -1.95 23.53
N ALA A 323 11.32 -0.65 23.87
CA ALA A 323 12.40 -0.09 24.70
C ALA A 323 12.17 -0.27 26.21
N GLY A 324 11.13 -1.01 26.62
CA GLY A 324 10.85 -1.33 28.03
C GLY A 324 9.88 -0.37 28.73
N SER A 325 9.24 0.56 27.99
CA SER A 325 8.24 1.48 28.51
C SER A 325 6.88 1.18 27.86
N PRO A 326 6.07 0.23 28.39
CA PRO A 326 4.80 -0.15 27.80
C PRO A 326 3.90 1.07 27.58
N THR A 327 3.60 1.37 26.33
CA THR A 327 2.86 2.56 25.90
C THR A 327 1.63 2.16 25.11
N ALA A 328 0.46 2.42 25.67
CA ALA A 328 -0.80 2.13 24.99
C ALA A 328 -1.01 3.08 23.80
N LEU A 329 -1.37 2.50 22.65
CA LEU A 329 -1.72 3.27 21.47
C LEU A 329 -3.09 3.92 21.66
N VAL A 330 -3.15 5.23 21.46
CA VAL A 330 -4.39 6.02 21.42
C VAL A 330 -4.40 6.77 20.09
N PHE A 331 -5.51 6.67 19.37
CA PHE A 331 -5.73 7.45 18.16
C PHE A 331 -6.51 8.74 18.50
N SER A 332 -5.96 9.87 18.10
CA SER A 332 -6.70 11.13 18.00
C SER A 332 -7.39 11.20 16.64
N LEU A 333 -8.32 12.16 16.49
CA LEU A 333 -8.87 12.47 15.17
C LEU A 333 -7.74 12.79 14.20
N MET A 334 -7.66 12.05 13.09
CA MET A 334 -6.58 12.20 12.13
C MET A 334 -7.12 12.59 10.76
N PRO A 335 -6.70 13.73 10.20
CA PRO A 335 -7.13 14.12 8.88
C PRO A 335 -6.46 13.26 7.80
N VAL A 336 -7.25 12.84 6.81
CA VAL A 336 -6.79 12.19 5.58
C VAL A 336 -6.85 13.21 4.45
N SER A 337 -5.70 13.56 3.92
CA SER A 337 -5.61 14.44 2.76
C SER A 337 -5.81 13.64 1.47
N VAL A 338 -6.80 14.01 0.68
CA VAL A 338 -7.04 13.45 -0.66
C VAL A 338 -6.18 14.24 -1.65
N LYS A 339 -5.27 13.54 -2.34
CA LYS A 339 -4.34 14.18 -3.28
C LYS A 339 -4.95 14.33 -4.67
N THR A 340 -5.98 15.17 -4.73
CA THR A 340 -6.64 15.59 -5.98
C THR A 340 -6.51 17.10 -6.11
N PRO A 341 -5.41 17.63 -6.71
CA PRO A 341 -5.20 19.08 -6.87
C PRO A 341 -6.34 19.81 -7.59
N ALA A 342 -7.13 19.12 -8.41
CA ALA A 342 -8.33 19.70 -9.04
C ALA A 342 -9.38 20.12 -8.01
N LEU A 343 -9.47 19.42 -6.87
CA LEU A 343 -10.27 19.80 -5.70
C LEU A 343 -9.56 19.26 -4.45
N PRO A 344 -8.75 20.07 -3.77
CA PRO A 344 -8.10 19.66 -2.53
C PRO A 344 -9.13 19.39 -1.44
N LEU A 345 -9.06 18.19 -0.85
CA LEU A 345 -9.98 17.75 0.19
C LEU A 345 -9.22 17.17 1.39
N VAL A 346 -9.75 17.42 2.57
CA VAL A 346 -9.30 16.79 3.81
C VAL A 346 -10.51 16.16 4.48
N VAL A 347 -10.40 14.87 4.78
CA VAL A 347 -11.45 14.10 5.44
C VAL A 347 -10.99 13.79 6.86
N ALA A 348 -11.83 14.05 7.84
CA ALA A 348 -11.64 13.56 9.20
C ALA A 348 -12.25 12.15 9.26
N ALA A 349 -11.42 11.12 9.41
CA ALA A 349 -11.81 9.72 9.48
C ALA A 349 -11.72 9.19 10.92
#